data_c685d78f2b773eb3f8ee5883cd2d9627
#
_entry.id   c685d78f2b773eb3f8ee5883cd2d9627
#
_cell.length_a   1.000
_cell.length_b   1.000
_cell.length_c   1.000
_cell.angle_alpha   90.00
_cell.angle_beta   90.00
_cell.angle_gamma   90.00
#
_symmetry.space_group_name_H-M   'P 1'
#
loop_
_entity.id
_entity.type
_entity.pdbx_description
1 polymer ?
#
loop_
_entity_poly.entity_id
_entity_poly.type
_entity_poly.pdbx_seq_one_letter_code
_entity_poly.pdbx_strand_id
1 'polypeptide(L)'
;MDSPKSTIRQRADEIKEYQCKNLIAVLENPMDIKNIGSVIRNANALGVEKIYVVDSRQSLPDDWEELRERKSLSKISVSASKWTFVKRFNSTEECLEHLEKNRFTSVVTSPHIKGKENYVLHEADYTQSKLAVWFGNESRGVSDIVVERSESCISIPMFGMIESLNLATTTGIVLYEVTKQRREYQAKYKRANRKPNNI
;
A
#
# COMPACT_ATOMS: atom_id res chain seq x y z
N MET A 1 -5.30 -24.32 -31.29
CA MET A 1 -6.56 -23.85 -30.65
C MET A 1 -6.26 -23.65 -29.17
N ASP A 2 -6.20 -22.39 -28.72
CA ASP A 2 -5.98 -22.09 -27.29
C ASP A 2 -7.18 -22.51 -26.49
N SER A 3 -6.93 -23.29 -25.43
CA SER A 3 -7.98 -23.67 -24.47
C SER A 3 -8.62 -22.42 -23.88
N PRO A 4 -9.95 -22.37 -23.69
CA PRO A 4 -10.59 -21.20 -23.10
C PRO A 4 -9.99 -20.94 -21.71
N LYS A 5 -9.53 -19.69 -21.50
CA LYS A 5 -8.96 -19.27 -20.21
C LYS A 5 -9.99 -19.50 -19.11
N SER A 6 -9.56 -19.99 -17.95
CA SER A 6 -10.45 -20.11 -16.79
C SER A 6 -11.02 -18.73 -16.42
N THR A 7 -12.23 -18.69 -15.87
CA THR A 7 -12.91 -17.45 -15.42
C THR A 7 -12.02 -16.58 -14.52
N ILE A 8 -11.16 -17.21 -13.70
CA ILE A 8 -10.21 -16.51 -12.83
C ILE A 8 -9.10 -15.83 -13.65
N ARG A 9 -8.60 -16.50 -14.69
CA ARG A 9 -7.57 -15.91 -15.57
C ARG A 9 -8.13 -14.75 -16.40
N GLN A 10 -9.36 -14.85 -16.88
CA GLN A 10 -10.04 -13.77 -17.58
C GLN A 10 -10.16 -12.54 -16.67
N ARG A 11 -10.65 -12.73 -15.43
CA ARG A 11 -10.75 -11.65 -14.45
C ARG A 11 -9.38 -11.04 -14.10
N ALA A 12 -8.34 -11.88 -13.95
CA ALA A 12 -6.99 -11.40 -13.69
C ALA A 12 -6.44 -10.53 -14.82
N ASP A 13 -6.74 -10.85 -16.07
CA ASP A 13 -6.35 -10.04 -17.22
C ASP A 13 -7.13 -8.71 -17.28
N GLU A 14 -8.42 -8.72 -16.98
CA GLU A 14 -9.27 -7.52 -16.94
C GLU A 14 -8.80 -6.51 -15.88
N ILE A 15 -8.43 -6.98 -14.67
CA ILE A 15 -8.03 -6.08 -13.58
C ILE A 15 -6.62 -5.50 -13.73
N LYS A 16 -5.76 -6.05 -14.60
CA LYS A 16 -4.39 -5.56 -14.81
C LYS A 16 -4.33 -4.08 -15.21
N GLU A 17 -5.31 -3.61 -15.97
CA GLU A 17 -5.37 -2.22 -16.43
C GLU A 17 -5.74 -1.25 -15.29
N TYR A 18 -6.37 -1.76 -14.24
CA TYR A 18 -6.80 -0.96 -13.08
C TYR A 18 -5.78 -0.95 -11.95
N GLN A 19 -4.72 -1.75 -12.06
CA GLN A 19 -3.66 -1.78 -11.05
C GLN A 19 -2.84 -0.50 -11.06
N CYS A 20 -2.64 0.06 -9.85
CA CYS A 20 -1.71 1.17 -9.63
C CYS A 20 -0.29 0.62 -9.55
N LYS A 21 0.34 0.47 -10.73
CA LYS A 21 1.74 0.04 -10.83
C LYS A 21 2.65 1.02 -10.09
N ASN A 22 3.72 0.50 -9.51
CA ASN A 22 4.68 1.28 -8.73
C ASN A 22 4.06 2.00 -7.50
N LEU A 23 3.00 1.43 -6.93
CA LEU A 23 2.46 1.80 -5.63
C LEU A 23 2.71 0.65 -4.66
N ILE A 24 3.37 0.97 -3.54
CA ILE A 24 3.71 0.03 -2.47
C ILE A 24 3.08 0.52 -1.17
N ALA A 25 2.35 -0.36 -0.48
CA ALA A 25 1.97 -0.14 0.90
C ALA A 25 3.01 -0.81 1.81
N VAL A 26 3.61 -0.05 2.72
CA VAL A 26 4.61 -0.56 3.66
C VAL A 26 4.03 -0.58 5.06
N LEU A 27 4.05 -1.75 5.70
CA LEU A 27 3.64 -1.92 7.09
C LEU A 27 4.89 -2.03 7.97
N GLU A 28 5.08 -1.09 8.88
CA GLU A 28 6.22 -1.11 9.78
C GLU A 28 5.86 -1.80 11.10
N ASN A 29 6.43 -2.97 11.34
CA ASN A 29 6.27 -3.77 12.56
C ASN A 29 4.80 -3.98 12.99
N PRO A 30 3.91 -4.44 12.10
CA PRO A 30 2.51 -4.67 12.45
C PRO A 30 2.41 -5.72 13.55
N MET A 31 1.50 -5.51 14.53
CA MET A 31 1.39 -6.38 15.70
C MET A 31 0.39 -7.52 15.48
N ASP A 32 -0.68 -7.28 14.74
CA ASP A 32 -1.77 -8.26 14.56
C ASP A 32 -1.83 -8.78 13.13
N ILE A 33 -1.67 -10.09 12.99
CA ILE A 33 -1.79 -10.80 11.72
C ILE A 33 -3.17 -10.59 11.05
N LYS A 34 -4.21 -10.31 11.83
CA LYS A 34 -5.55 -9.99 11.31
C LYS A 34 -5.56 -8.65 10.59
N ASN A 35 -4.80 -7.67 11.13
CA ASN A 35 -4.61 -6.39 10.47
C ASN A 35 -3.87 -6.58 9.14
N ILE A 36 -2.80 -7.39 9.11
CA ILE A 36 -2.08 -7.72 7.87
C ILE A 36 -3.02 -8.33 6.83
N GLY A 37 -3.84 -9.31 7.23
CA GLY A 37 -4.82 -9.93 6.34
C GLY A 37 -5.84 -8.94 5.76
N SER A 38 -6.32 -8.01 6.59
CA SER A 38 -7.25 -6.96 6.19
C SER A 38 -6.59 -5.94 5.26
N VAL A 39 -5.33 -5.57 5.53
CA VAL A 39 -4.54 -4.70 4.64
C VAL A 39 -4.31 -5.35 3.29
N ILE A 40 -3.95 -6.63 3.24
CA ILE A 40 -3.81 -7.38 1.99
C ILE A 40 -5.10 -7.35 1.17
N ARG A 41 -6.23 -7.54 1.83
CA ARG A 41 -7.55 -7.45 1.19
C ARG A 41 -7.82 -6.06 0.63
N ASN A 42 -7.60 -5.01 1.42
CA ASN A 42 -7.78 -3.62 1.00
C ASN A 42 -6.88 -3.27 -0.19
N ALA A 43 -5.59 -3.59 -0.09
CA ALA A 43 -4.62 -3.33 -1.14
C ALA A 43 -4.99 -4.03 -2.46
N ASN A 44 -5.37 -5.31 -2.39
CA ASN A 44 -5.82 -6.06 -3.56
C ASN A 44 -7.08 -5.46 -4.18
N ALA A 45 -8.10 -5.17 -3.38
CA ALA A 45 -9.35 -4.57 -3.82
C ALA A 45 -9.16 -3.20 -4.48
N LEU A 46 -8.20 -2.41 -4.00
CA LEU A 46 -7.90 -1.07 -4.49
C LEU A 46 -6.85 -1.07 -5.62
N GLY A 47 -6.33 -2.24 -6.03
CA GLY A 47 -5.37 -2.38 -7.11
C GLY A 47 -3.96 -1.92 -6.75
N VAL A 48 -3.57 -1.96 -5.48
CA VAL A 48 -2.18 -1.72 -5.05
C VAL A 48 -1.32 -2.91 -5.45
N GLU A 49 -0.19 -2.65 -6.09
CA GLU A 49 0.63 -3.70 -6.68
C GLU A 49 1.33 -4.57 -5.64
N LYS A 50 1.92 -3.94 -4.62
CA LYS A 50 2.80 -4.61 -3.66
C LYS A 50 2.54 -4.17 -2.23
N ILE A 51 2.78 -5.10 -1.32
CA ILE A 51 2.82 -4.84 0.11
C ILE A 51 4.22 -5.23 0.61
N TYR A 52 4.84 -4.32 1.35
CA TYR A 52 6.07 -4.61 2.09
C TYR A 52 5.74 -4.67 3.57
N VAL A 53 6.29 -5.65 4.25
CA VAL A 53 6.13 -5.83 5.69
C VAL A 53 7.51 -5.79 6.31
N VAL A 54 7.78 -4.79 7.10
CA VAL A 54 8.98 -4.72 7.95
C VAL A 54 8.65 -5.43 9.25
N ASP A 55 9.44 -6.44 9.60
CA ASP A 55 9.28 -7.20 10.84
C ASP A 55 10.63 -7.31 11.56
N SER A 56 11.11 -6.17 12.03
CA SER A 56 12.39 -6.08 12.75
C SER A 56 12.37 -6.77 14.12
N ARG A 57 11.18 -7.10 14.62
CA ARG A 57 11.00 -7.81 15.89
C ARG A 57 10.85 -9.31 15.73
N GLN A 58 10.85 -9.80 14.48
CA GLN A 58 10.65 -11.22 14.18
C GLN A 58 9.39 -11.78 14.86
N SER A 59 8.31 -10.98 14.86
CA SER A 59 7.04 -11.32 15.47
C SER A 59 6.15 -12.19 14.58
N LEU A 60 6.45 -12.20 13.28
CA LEU A 60 5.77 -13.03 12.30
C LEU A 60 6.51 -14.35 12.09
N PRO A 61 5.82 -15.42 11.70
CA PRO A 61 6.47 -16.68 11.31
C PRO A 61 7.55 -16.46 10.25
N ASP A 62 8.62 -17.23 10.32
CA ASP A 62 9.79 -17.07 9.44
C ASP A 62 9.46 -17.31 7.97
N ASP A 63 8.52 -18.21 7.68
CA ASP A 63 8.10 -18.51 6.33
C ASP A 63 6.82 -17.75 5.96
N TRP A 64 6.95 -16.84 4.98
CA TRP A 64 5.80 -16.12 4.41
C TRP A 64 4.81 -17.07 3.71
N GLU A 65 5.27 -18.12 3.05
CA GLU A 65 4.41 -19.10 2.39
C GLU A 65 3.58 -19.85 3.45
N GLU A 66 4.18 -20.24 4.57
CA GLU A 66 3.46 -20.83 5.70
C GLU A 66 2.42 -19.84 6.28
N LEU A 67 2.81 -18.57 6.46
CA LEU A 67 1.92 -17.54 6.93
C LEU A 67 0.73 -17.33 5.99
N ARG A 68 0.99 -17.32 4.68
CA ARG A 68 0.00 -17.15 3.62
C ARG A 68 -1.03 -18.28 3.57
N GLU A 69 -0.61 -19.50 3.92
CA GLU A 69 -1.48 -20.67 3.96
C GLU A 69 -2.27 -20.81 5.26
N ARG A 70 -1.90 -20.06 6.31
CA ARG A 70 -2.66 -20.09 7.56
C ARG A 70 -4.12 -19.74 7.33
N LYS A 71 -5.01 -20.60 7.82
CA LYS A 71 -6.47 -20.41 7.69
C LYS A 71 -6.94 -19.04 8.19
N SER A 72 -6.30 -18.50 9.23
CA SER A 72 -6.59 -17.18 9.76
C SER A 72 -6.33 -16.06 8.74
N LEU A 73 -5.16 -16.04 8.11
CA LEU A 73 -4.81 -15.04 7.11
C LEU A 73 -5.63 -15.22 5.83
N SER A 74 -5.73 -16.44 5.32
CA SER A 74 -6.48 -16.75 4.10
C SER A 74 -7.97 -16.40 4.25
N LYS A 75 -8.57 -16.66 5.41
CA LYS A 75 -9.99 -16.33 5.68
C LYS A 75 -10.21 -14.82 5.73
N ILE A 76 -9.35 -14.08 6.41
CA ILE A 76 -9.48 -12.62 6.57
C ILE A 76 -9.18 -11.90 5.25
N SER A 77 -8.12 -12.30 4.54
CA SER A 77 -7.77 -11.72 3.25
C SER A 77 -8.72 -12.15 2.11
N VAL A 78 -9.66 -13.08 2.37
CA VAL A 78 -10.56 -13.64 1.35
C VAL A 78 -9.76 -14.15 0.15
N SER A 79 -8.67 -14.90 0.45
CA SER A 79 -7.73 -15.42 -0.55
C SER A 79 -6.95 -14.35 -1.36
N ALA A 80 -7.09 -13.07 -1.05
CA ALA A 80 -6.33 -11.99 -1.72
C ALA A 80 -4.82 -12.18 -1.57
N SER A 81 -4.37 -12.83 -0.49
CA SER A 81 -2.96 -13.19 -0.27
C SER A 81 -2.36 -14.03 -1.41
N LYS A 82 -3.15 -14.77 -2.16
CA LYS A 82 -2.70 -15.55 -3.33
C LYS A 82 -2.41 -14.69 -4.56
N TRP A 83 -2.97 -13.48 -4.60
CA TRP A 83 -2.92 -12.58 -5.75
C TRP A 83 -2.16 -11.28 -5.48
N THR A 84 -1.70 -11.07 -4.24
CA THR A 84 -0.98 -9.87 -3.84
C THR A 84 0.49 -10.22 -3.60
N PHE A 85 1.38 -9.45 -4.21
CA PHE A 85 2.80 -9.61 -3.93
C PHE A 85 3.12 -9.02 -2.56
N VAL A 86 3.66 -9.84 -1.68
CA VAL A 86 4.10 -9.42 -0.34
C VAL A 86 5.57 -9.74 -0.18
N LYS A 87 6.37 -8.74 0.23
CA LYS A 87 7.79 -8.89 0.55
C LYS A 87 8.02 -8.52 2.01
N ARG A 88 8.78 -9.36 2.72
CA ARG A 88 9.22 -9.11 4.09
C ARG A 88 10.63 -8.52 4.10
N PHE A 89 10.88 -7.62 5.05
CA PHE A 89 12.18 -7.05 5.38
C PHE A 89 12.46 -7.25 6.87
N ASN A 90 13.71 -7.50 7.20
CA ASN A 90 14.13 -7.76 8.56
C ASN A 90 14.44 -6.48 9.34
N SER A 91 14.58 -5.34 8.65
CA SER A 91 14.74 -4.04 9.29
C SER A 91 14.08 -2.92 8.49
N THR A 92 13.82 -1.81 9.17
CA THR A 92 13.29 -0.59 8.54
C THR A 92 14.29 0.01 7.57
N GLU A 93 15.58 0.00 7.94
CA GLU A 93 16.69 0.49 7.14
C GLU A 93 16.80 -0.28 5.82
N GLU A 94 16.77 -1.62 5.87
CA GLU A 94 16.82 -2.47 4.68
C GLU A 94 15.68 -2.14 3.71
N CYS A 95 14.48 -1.93 4.24
CA CYS A 95 13.32 -1.56 3.43
C CYS A 95 13.48 -0.18 2.79
N LEU A 96 13.93 0.83 3.57
CA LEU A 96 14.19 2.18 3.10
C LEU A 96 15.25 2.19 1.99
N GLU A 97 16.39 1.54 2.21
CA GLU A 97 17.47 1.43 1.22
C GLU A 97 16.98 0.75 -0.07
N HIS A 98 16.17 -0.29 0.06
CA HIS A 98 15.57 -0.95 -1.08
C HIS A 98 14.66 -0.01 -1.87
N LEU A 99 13.82 0.77 -1.20
CA LEU A 99 12.92 1.73 -1.83
C LEU A 99 13.69 2.87 -2.52
N GLU A 100 14.68 3.45 -1.86
CA GLU A 100 15.53 4.52 -2.40
C GLU A 100 16.34 4.07 -3.62
N LYS A 101 16.99 2.90 -3.52
CA LYS A 101 17.70 2.29 -4.65
C LYS A 101 16.81 2.13 -5.88
N ASN A 102 15.53 1.84 -5.66
CA ASN A 102 14.53 1.69 -6.70
C ASN A 102 13.80 3.01 -7.04
N ARG A 103 14.22 4.15 -6.46
CA ARG A 103 13.69 5.50 -6.70
C ARG A 103 12.21 5.64 -6.34
N PHE A 104 11.79 5.03 -5.25
CA PHE A 104 10.47 5.26 -4.69
C PHE A 104 10.49 6.48 -3.79
N THR A 105 9.53 7.37 -3.97
CA THR A 105 9.19 8.42 -3.02
C THR A 105 8.48 7.80 -1.84
N SER A 106 8.91 8.07 -0.62
CA SER A 106 8.27 7.61 0.61
C SER A 106 7.40 8.71 1.20
N VAL A 107 6.18 8.32 1.60
CA VAL A 107 5.22 9.15 2.33
C VAL A 107 4.77 8.37 3.57
N VAL A 108 4.75 9.02 4.73
CA VAL A 108 4.31 8.38 5.98
C VAL A 108 2.89 8.77 6.34
N THR A 109 2.19 7.88 7.04
CA THR A 109 0.91 8.17 7.66
C THR A 109 1.07 8.39 9.15
N SER A 110 0.54 9.48 9.69
CA SER A 110 0.50 9.74 11.12
C SER A 110 -0.70 10.62 11.48
N PRO A 111 -1.34 10.41 12.64
CA PRO A 111 -2.34 11.33 13.14
C PRO A 111 -1.74 12.65 13.64
N HIS A 112 -0.42 12.69 13.85
CA HIS A 112 0.30 13.85 14.36
C HIS A 112 1.20 14.45 13.29
N ILE A 113 1.49 15.73 13.43
CA ILE A 113 2.47 16.45 12.60
C ILE A 113 3.85 15.83 12.83
N LYS A 114 4.48 15.36 11.77
CA LYS A 114 5.82 14.75 11.77
C LYS A 114 6.58 15.09 10.50
N GLY A 115 7.91 15.17 10.64
CA GLY A 115 8.78 15.40 9.49
C GLY A 115 8.72 16.81 8.93
N LYS A 116 9.13 16.97 7.66
CA LYS A 116 9.34 18.26 7.00
C LYS A 116 8.05 18.87 6.47
N GLU A 117 7.27 18.09 5.78
CA GLU A 117 6.02 18.53 5.15
C GLU A 117 4.85 17.70 5.65
N ASN A 118 3.76 18.37 5.96
CA ASN A 118 2.56 17.73 6.51
C ASN A 118 1.33 18.18 5.75
N TYR A 119 0.55 17.19 5.31
CA TYR A 119 -0.67 17.41 4.54
C TYR A 119 -1.84 16.65 5.13
N VAL A 120 -3.02 17.19 4.96
CA VAL A 120 -4.25 16.41 5.09
C VAL A 120 -4.34 15.47 3.90
N LEU A 121 -4.85 14.26 4.12
CA LEU A 121 -4.86 13.16 3.13
C LEU A 121 -5.30 13.59 1.73
N HIS A 122 -6.36 14.38 1.62
CA HIS A 122 -6.91 14.79 0.32
C HIS A 122 -6.22 16.01 -0.32
N GLU A 123 -5.29 16.66 0.39
CA GLU A 123 -4.53 17.83 -0.08
C GLU A 123 -3.15 17.46 -0.64
N ALA A 124 -2.65 16.27 -0.28
CA ALA A 124 -1.36 15.79 -0.77
C ALA A 124 -1.43 15.29 -2.22
N ASP A 125 -0.30 15.38 -2.93
CA ASP A 125 -0.15 14.84 -4.28
C ASP A 125 0.41 13.41 -4.23
N TYR A 126 -0.25 12.48 -4.91
CA TYR A 126 0.15 11.08 -5.01
C TYR A 126 0.46 10.62 -6.44
N THR A 127 0.74 11.56 -7.34
CA THR A 127 0.96 11.29 -8.77
C THR A 127 2.39 10.90 -9.11
N GLN A 128 3.30 10.84 -8.14
CA GLN A 128 4.68 10.39 -8.30
C GLN A 128 4.73 9.06 -9.05
N SER A 129 5.71 8.92 -9.94
CA SER A 129 5.84 7.71 -10.77
C SER A 129 6.01 6.42 -9.95
N LYS A 130 6.70 6.52 -8.80
CA LYS A 130 6.95 5.44 -7.85
C LYS A 130 6.68 5.94 -6.45
N LEU A 131 5.72 5.35 -5.75
CA LEU A 131 5.26 5.80 -4.44
C LEU A 131 5.22 4.64 -3.45
N ALA A 132 5.80 4.84 -2.28
CA ALA A 132 5.68 3.98 -1.12
C ALA A 132 4.95 4.74 0.00
N VAL A 133 3.85 4.16 0.48
CA VAL A 133 3.06 4.73 1.59
C VAL A 133 3.29 3.88 2.82
N TRP A 134 3.84 4.50 3.86
CA TRP A 134 4.19 3.85 5.12
C TRP A 134 3.08 3.96 6.14
N PHE A 135 2.78 2.84 6.76
CA PHE A 135 1.84 2.69 7.85
C PHE A 135 2.57 2.14 9.07
N GLY A 136 2.42 2.82 10.18
CA GLY A 136 3.13 2.49 11.40
C GLY A 136 2.49 1.37 12.21
N ASN A 137 3.19 0.98 13.23
CA ASN A 137 2.75 0.08 14.28
C ASN A 137 1.55 0.65 15.05
N GLU A 138 0.64 -0.22 15.48
CA GLU A 138 -0.60 0.16 16.17
C GLU A 138 -0.37 0.91 17.49
N SER A 139 0.77 0.68 18.15
CA SER A 139 1.10 1.30 19.44
C SER A 139 2.04 2.49 19.33
N ARG A 140 2.97 2.46 18.36
CA ARG A 140 4.08 3.42 18.28
C ARG A 140 4.03 4.31 17.04
N GLY A 141 3.16 3.97 16.08
CA GLY A 141 3.14 4.62 14.78
C GLY A 141 4.38 4.28 13.95
N VAL A 142 4.76 5.14 13.03
CA VAL A 142 5.98 5.03 12.23
C VAL A 142 7.20 5.49 13.02
N SER A 143 8.35 4.85 12.76
CA SER A 143 9.63 5.21 13.39
C SER A 143 10.16 6.55 12.87
N ASP A 144 11.01 7.19 13.69
CA ASP A 144 11.60 8.50 13.34
C ASP A 144 12.47 8.42 12.09
N ILE A 145 13.20 7.32 11.89
CA ILE A 145 14.02 7.14 10.69
C ILE A 145 13.18 7.12 9.41
N VAL A 146 11.98 6.52 9.44
CA VAL A 146 11.06 6.55 8.29
C VAL A 146 10.56 7.97 8.05
N VAL A 147 10.21 8.71 9.12
CA VAL A 147 9.76 10.10 9.03
C VAL A 147 10.86 10.99 8.43
N GLU A 148 12.10 10.87 8.90
CA GLU A 148 13.24 11.66 8.42
C GLU A 148 13.57 11.41 6.95
N ARG A 149 13.42 10.17 6.48
CA ARG A 149 13.73 9.75 5.11
C ARG A 149 12.53 9.81 4.17
N SER A 150 11.38 10.24 4.65
CA SER A 150 10.17 10.44 3.84
C SER A 150 10.05 11.89 3.36
N GLU A 151 9.41 12.06 2.21
CA GLU A 151 9.17 13.38 1.61
C GLU A 151 8.12 14.16 2.43
N SER A 152 7.04 13.49 2.83
CA SER A 152 5.95 14.12 3.54
C SER A 152 5.24 13.15 4.51
N CYS A 153 4.51 13.75 5.43
CA CYS A 153 3.59 13.08 6.34
C CYS A 153 2.15 13.43 5.97
N ILE A 154 1.28 12.44 5.91
CA ILE A 154 -0.15 12.61 5.63
C ILE A 154 -0.98 12.20 6.83
N SER A 155 -2.04 12.94 7.09
CA SER A 155 -2.95 12.71 8.19
C SER A 155 -4.39 12.57 7.72
N ILE A 156 -5.17 11.72 8.40
CA ILE A 156 -6.62 11.69 8.30
C ILE A 156 -7.16 12.57 9.41
N PRO A 157 -7.95 13.62 9.13
CA PRO A 157 -8.51 14.48 10.18
C PRO A 157 -9.43 13.67 11.09
N MET A 158 -9.23 13.81 12.39
CA MET A 158 -10.06 13.21 13.42
C MET A 158 -10.93 14.29 14.07
N PHE A 159 -12.23 14.08 14.16
CA PHE A 159 -13.18 15.04 14.71
C PHE A 159 -13.87 14.53 15.98
N GLY A 160 -13.44 13.39 16.52
CA GLY A 160 -13.96 12.75 17.72
C GLY A 160 -12.95 12.70 18.84
N MET A 161 -13.30 11.96 19.90
CA MET A 161 -12.42 11.73 21.05
C MET A 161 -11.26 10.78 20.78
N ILE A 162 -11.29 10.07 19.67
CA ILE A 162 -10.25 9.09 19.30
C ILE A 162 -9.24 9.77 18.37
N GLU A 163 -7.96 9.63 18.68
CA GLU A 163 -6.85 10.26 17.98
C GLU A 163 -6.35 9.45 16.76
N SER A 164 -6.70 8.17 16.67
CA SER A 164 -6.24 7.29 15.59
C SER A 164 -7.26 6.23 15.22
N LEU A 165 -7.16 5.70 14.02
CA LEU A 165 -7.95 4.58 13.52
C LEU A 165 -7.13 3.28 13.55
N ASN A 166 -7.83 2.15 13.55
CA ASN A 166 -7.21 0.84 13.35
C ASN A 166 -6.38 0.82 12.05
N LEU A 167 -5.26 0.08 12.05
CA LEU A 167 -4.34 -0.02 10.91
C LEU A 167 -5.05 -0.40 9.60
N ALA A 168 -5.92 -1.39 9.62
CA ALA A 168 -6.63 -1.82 8.41
C ALA A 168 -7.62 -0.75 7.92
N THR A 169 -8.28 -0.03 8.83
CA THR A 169 -9.17 1.09 8.49
C THR A 169 -8.37 2.24 7.87
N THR A 170 -7.27 2.63 8.51
CA THR A 170 -6.36 3.67 8.00
C THR A 170 -5.85 3.32 6.61
N THR A 171 -5.38 2.09 6.41
CA THR A 171 -4.89 1.66 5.08
C THR A 171 -5.99 1.68 4.02
N GLY A 172 -7.21 1.31 4.37
CA GLY A 172 -8.35 1.37 3.44
C GLY A 172 -8.64 2.79 2.96
N ILE A 173 -8.72 3.74 3.89
CA ILE A 173 -9.00 5.15 3.60
C ILE A 173 -7.86 5.79 2.78
N VAL A 174 -6.63 5.63 3.24
CA VAL A 174 -5.45 6.22 2.60
C VAL A 174 -5.24 5.65 1.21
N LEU A 175 -5.25 4.34 1.05
CA LEU A 175 -5.03 3.70 -0.24
C LEU A 175 -6.17 3.99 -1.23
N TYR A 176 -7.41 4.18 -0.75
CA TYR A 176 -8.52 4.61 -1.60
C TYR A 176 -8.22 5.97 -2.22
N GLU A 177 -7.86 6.99 -1.43
CA GLU A 177 -7.55 8.33 -1.93
C GLU A 177 -6.33 8.33 -2.86
N VAL A 178 -5.24 7.66 -2.44
CA VAL A 178 -4.02 7.52 -3.25
C VAL A 178 -4.32 6.89 -4.61
N THR A 179 -5.03 5.77 -4.64
CA THR A 179 -5.33 5.07 -5.89
C THR A 179 -6.33 5.82 -6.76
N LYS A 180 -7.26 6.57 -6.18
CA LYS A 180 -8.19 7.45 -6.89
C LYS A 180 -7.43 8.53 -7.65
N GLN A 181 -6.58 9.31 -6.98
CA GLN A 181 -5.79 10.37 -7.61
C GLN A 181 -4.88 9.83 -8.72
N ARG A 182 -4.22 8.70 -8.48
CA ARG A 182 -3.36 8.05 -9.49
C ARG A 182 -4.13 7.62 -10.73
N ARG A 183 -5.34 7.07 -10.58
CA ARG A 183 -6.19 6.70 -11.73
C ARG A 183 -6.69 7.91 -12.50
N GLU A 184 -7.09 8.97 -11.80
CA GLU A 184 -7.51 10.23 -12.41
C GLU A 184 -6.36 10.85 -13.22
N TYR A 185 -5.16 10.90 -12.67
CA TYR A 185 -3.96 11.35 -13.35
C TYR A 185 -3.65 10.51 -14.60
N GLN A 186 -3.65 9.18 -14.48
CA GLN A 186 -3.41 8.27 -15.60
C GLN A 186 -4.46 8.43 -16.70
N ALA A 187 -5.73 8.63 -16.36
CA ALA A 187 -6.80 8.86 -17.31
C ALA A 187 -6.61 10.18 -18.07
N LYS A 188 -6.21 11.26 -17.37
CA LYS A 188 -5.89 12.55 -17.99
C LYS A 188 -4.68 12.42 -18.93
N TYR A 189 -3.62 11.75 -18.50
CA TYR A 189 -2.42 11.53 -19.30
C TYR A 189 -2.70 10.69 -20.56
N LYS A 190 -3.47 9.62 -20.47
CA LYS A 190 -3.88 8.80 -21.60
C LYS A 190 -4.73 9.62 -22.61
N ARG A 191 -5.60 10.52 -22.13
CA ARG A 191 -6.40 11.40 -22.98
C ARG A 191 -5.53 12.43 -23.70
N ALA A 192 -4.59 13.06 -23.00
CA ALA A 192 -3.68 14.05 -23.55
C ALA A 192 -2.75 13.49 -24.63
N ASN A 193 -2.37 12.21 -24.52
CA ASN A 193 -1.44 11.55 -25.46
C ASN A 193 -2.16 10.75 -26.57
N ARG A 194 -3.49 10.71 -26.61
CA ARG A 194 -4.21 10.22 -27.79
C ARG A 194 -4.03 11.24 -28.91
N LYS A 195 -3.21 10.89 -29.91
CA LYS A 195 -3.16 11.66 -31.17
C LYS A 195 -4.59 11.78 -31.72
N PRO A 196 -5.05 12.95 -32.18
CA PRO A 196 -6.30 13.03 -32.91
C PRO A 196 -6.19 12.04 -34.08
N ASN A 197 -7.16 11.16 -34.24
CA ASN A 197 -7.28 10.34 -35.42
C ASN A 197 -7.40 11.32 -36.59
N ASN A 198 -6.38 11.39 -37.45
CA ASN A 198 -6.51 12.08 -38.73
C ASN A 198 -7.63 11.35 -39.50
N ILE A 199 -8.76 12.03 -39.58
CA ILE A 199 -9.86 11.71 -40.49
C ILE A 199 -9.40 12.07 -41.91
#